data_7e9ca2e1bf6f7be42732b55ec95024d1
#
_entry.id   7e9ca2e1bf6f7be42732b55ec95024d1
#
_cell.length_a   1.000
_cell.length_b   1.000
_cell.length_c   1.000
_cell.angle_alpha   90.00
_cell.angle_beta   90.00
_cell.angle_gamma   90.00
#
_symmetry.space_group_name_H-M   'P 1'
#
loop_
_entity.id
_entity.type
_entity.pdbx_description
1 polymer ?
#
loop_
_entity_poly.entity_id
_entity_poly.type
_entity_poly.pdbx_seq_one_letter_code
_entity_poly.pdbx_strand_id
1 'polypeptide(L)'
;MEQRIVCWFSCGAASAVATKLAIAENAGRLPLVVARCIVREEHDDNERFAADCERWLGVPITNLINAKYDGSIYKVFHKESYISGVYGAPCTRLLKKEVRHKFEKMTDRHVFGYCAEEQGRWDNFLDANNINAVSPLIERGLEHSDCLAMVRDSGIELPMMYLLNYKHNNCRGCCKATGPGYWNKVRVDFPDYFSRMANESRRLGVKIIRIGGDRVFLDELEPGTGNYQDEPEIQCGIFCEMAKHELEAA
;
A
#
# COMPACT_ATOMS: atom_id res chain seq x y z
N MET A 1 4.39 21.25 22.21
CA MET A 1 5.05 20.11 21.54
C MET A 1 5.57 20.62 20.22
N GLU A 2 6.80 20.26 19.89
CA GLU A 2 7.44 20.71 18.66
C GLU A 2 6.81 19.98 17.47
N GLN A 3 6.47 20.72 16.40
CA GLN A 3 5.94 20.17 15.16
C GLN A 3 7.05 19.40 14.45
N ARG A 4 6.72 18.20 13.91
CA ARG A 4 7.62 17.43 13.04
C ARG A 4 6.92 17.07 11.73
N ILE A 5 7.72 16.72 10.72
CA ILE A 5 7.22 16.17 9.44
C ILE A 5 7.34 14.65 9.49
N VAL A 6 6.29 13.94 9.11
CA VAL A 6 6.28 12.49 8.97
C VAL A 6 5.99 12.13 7.51
N CYS A 7 6.99 11.62 6.81
CA CYS A 7 6.87 11.13 5.44
C CYS A 7 6.51 9.63 5.47
N TRP A 8 5.36 9.26 4.90
CA TRP A 8 4.89 7.88 4.87
C TRP A 8 5.42 7.17 3.63
N PHE A 9 6.46 6.38 3.82
CA PHE A 9 7.15 5.64 2.78
C PHE A 9 6.57 4.22 2.63
N SER A 10 6.00 3.92 1.46
CA SER A 10 5.35 2.63 1.17
C SER A 10 6.17 1.69 0.29
N CYS A 11 7.46 1.95 0.12
CA CYS A 11 8.33 1.28 -0.85
C CYS A 11 7.88 1.39 -2.32
N GLY A 12 7.02 2.33 -2.66
CA GLY A 12 6.65 2.66 -4.04
C GLY A 12 7.37 3.93 -4.53
N ALA A 13 7.50 4.09 -5.84
CA ALA A 13 8.17 5.24 -6.46
C ALA A 13 7.54 6.58 -6.03
N ALA A 14 6.20 6.67 -6.03
CA ALA A 14 5.48 7.88 -5.62
C ALA A 14 5.83 8.30 -4.18
N SER A 15 5.83 7.38 -3.22
CA SER A 15 6.19 7.70 -1.83
C SER A 15 7.67 8.08 -1.66
N ALA A 16 8.56 7.50 -2.47
CA ALA A 16 9.97 7.85 -2.48
C ALA A 16 10.20 9.28 -2.98
N VAL A 17 9.58 9.64 -4.11
CA VAL A 17 9.67 10.99 -4.69
C VAL A 17 9.02 12.03 -3.78
N ALA A 18 7.81 11.77 -3.25
CA ALA A 18 7.14 12.67 -2.31
C ALA A 18 8.01 12.95 -1.07
N THR A 19 8.66 11.91 -0.53
CA THR A 19 9.59 12.04 0.59
C THR A 19 10.81 12.90 0.21
N LYS A 20 11.40 12.68 -0.96
CA LYS A 20 12.54 13.45 -1.45
C LYS A 20 12.21 14.93 -1.59
N LEU A 21 11.04 15.24 -2.16
CA LEU A 21 10.55 16.60 -2.31
C LEU A 21 10.32 17.27 -0.94
N ALA A 22 9.68 16.56 -0.02
CA ALA A 22 9.44 17.08 1.33
C ALA A 22 10.73 17.36 2.10
N ILE A 23 11.75 16.52 1.96
CA ILE A 23 13.08 16.76 2.54
C ILE A 23 13.71 18.03 1.97
N ALA A 24 13.67 18.18 0.63
CA ALA A 24 14.21 19.36 -0.04
C ALA A 24 13.49 20.65 0.37
N GLU A 25 12.17 20.62 0.43
CA GLU A 25 11.35 21.76 0.88
C GLU A 25 11.57 22.11 2.34
N ASN A 26 11.70 21.09 3.20
CA ASN A 26 11.94 21.31 4.63
C ASN A 26 13.28 22.01 4.87
N ALA A 27 14.31 21.73 4.07
CA ALA A 27 15.64 22.31 4.19
C ALA A 27 16.16 22.34 5.65
N GLY A 28 15.85 21.31 6.43
CA GLY A 28 16.26 21.18 7.83
C GLY A 28 15.52 22.06 8.85
N ARG A 29 14.45 22.76 8.44
CA ARG A 29 13.70 23.69 9.34
C ARG A 29 12.95 22.99 10.47
N LEU A 30 12.41 21.80 10.21
CA LEU A 30 11.69 21.00 11.18
C LEU A 30 12.30 19.60 11.30
N PRO A 31 12.18 18.95 12.45
CA PRO A 31 12.48 17.53 12.56
C PRO A 31 11.67 16.74 11.53
N LEU A 32 12.31 15.85 10.76
CA LEU A 32 11.67 15.05 9.74
C LEU A 32 11.98 13.58 9.99
N VAL A 33 10.93 12.76 9.92
CA VAL A 33 11.01 11.30 10.05
C VAL A 33 10.38 10.65 8.82
N VAL A 34 11.08 9.66 8.24
CA VAL A 34 10.53 8.80 7.21
C VAL A 34 10.08 7.50 7.88
N ALA A 35 8.82 7.14 7.74
CA ALA A 35 8.22 5.98 8.40
C ALA A 35 7.62 4.99 7.39
N ARG A 36 7.90 3.69 7.59
CA ARG A 36 7.40 2.58 6.78
C ARG A 36 6.66 1.57 7.64
N CYS A 37 5.43 1.23 7.27
CA CYS A 37 4.71 0.11 7.88
C CYS A 37 5.12 -1.20 7.23
N ILE A 38 5.68 -2.13 8.00
CA ILE A 38 6.15 -3.42 7.51
C ILE A 38 4.97 -4.39 7.34
N VAL A 39 4.86 -4.95 6.13
CA VAL A 39 3.96 -6.06 5.81
C VAL A 39 4.77 -7.18 5.17
N ARG A 40 4.82 -8.35 5.82
CA ARG A 40 5.69 -9.47 5.42
C ARG A 40 5.38 -10.06 4.05
N GLU A 41 4.17 -9.90 3.58
CA GLU A 41 3.74 -10.39 2.27
C GLU A 41 4.03 -9.42 1.13
N GLU A 42 4.57 -8.25 1.40
CA GLU A 42 5.21 -7.42 0.37
C GLU A 42 6.45 -8.12 -0.17
N HIS A 43 6.93 -7.73 -1.36
CA HIS A 43 8.07 -8.39 -1.99
C HIS A 43 9.36 -8.16 -1.18
N ASP A 44 10.19 -9.19 -1.07
CA ASP A 44 11.43 -9.13 -0.25
C ASP A 44 12.43 -8.08 -0.78
N ASP A 45 12.37 -7.78 -2.09
CA ASP A 45 13.14 -6.71 -2.74
C ASP A 45 12.86 -5.31 -2.17
N ASN A 46 11.76 -5.14 -1.43
CA ASN A 46 11.47 -3.88 -0.75
C ASN A 46 12.55 -3.49 0.27
N GLU A 47 13.30 -4.46 0.82
CA GLU A 47 14.42 -4.15 1.71
C GLU A 47 15.59 -3.52 0.95
N ARG A 48 15.92 -4.04 -0.26
CA ARG A 48 16.92 -3.42 -1.16
C ARG A 48 16.46 -2.01 -1.54
N PHE A 49 15.24 -1.88 -2.03
CA PHE A 49 14.72 -0.59 -2.47
C PHE A 49 14.66 0.44 -1.33
N ALA A 50 14.29 0.03 -0.13
CA ALA A 50 14.31 0.89 1.05
C ALA A 50 15.73 1.36 1.37
N ALA A 51 16.73 0.46 1.34
CA ALA A 51 18.13 0.80 1.57
C ALA A 51 18.69 1.75 0.50
N ASP A 52 18.31 1.55 -0.78
CA ASP A 52 18.68 2.46 -1.87
C ASP A 52 18.06 3.85 -1.66
N CYS A 53 16.78 3.88 -1.26
CA CYS A 53 16.09 5.12 -0.93
C CYS A 53 16.71 5.83 0.27
N GLU A 54 17.10 5.13 1.34
CA GLU A 54 17.80 5.75 2.49
C GLU A 54 19.05 6.51 2.04
N ARG A 55 19.87 5.90 1.17
CA ARG A 55 21.07 6.57 0.61
C ARG A 55 20.70 7.79 -0.23
N TRP A 56 19.69 7.68 -1.07
CA TRP A 56 19.22 8.78 -1.93
C TRP A 56 18.59 9.93 -1.15
N LEU A 57 17.79 9.60 -0.15
CA LEU A 57 17.12 10.58 0.71
C LEU A 57 18.09 11.27 1.67
N GLY A 58 19.15 10.58 2.09
CA GLY A 58 20.09 11.04 3.11
C GLY A 58 19.56 11.00 4.54
N VAL A 59 18.46 10.26 4.77
CA VAL A 59 17.82 10.08 6.08
C VAL A 59 17.39 8.63 6.26
N PRO A 60 17.43 8.08 7.49
CA PRO A 60 17.02 6.70 7.75
C PRO A 60 15.50 6.54 7.64
N ILE A 61 15.07 5.32 7.24
CA ILE A 61 13.68 4.93 7.21
C ILE A 61 13.35 4.14 8.49
N THR A 62 12.41 4.66 9.27
CA THR A 62 11.95 4.01 10.50
C THR A 62 10.93 2.93 10.16
N ASN A 63 11.29 1.68 10.42
CA ASN A 63 10.39 0.53 10.23
C ASN A 63 9.43 0.40 11.41
N LEU A 64 8.14 0.40 11.11
CA LEU A 64 7.04 0.25 12.06
C LEU A 64 6.34 -1.08 11.80
N ILE A 65 6.11 -1.87 12.85
CA ILE A 65 5.47 -3.18 12.73
C ILE A 65 4.37 -3.36 13.79
N ASN A 66 3.27 -3.98 13.42
CA ASN A 66 2.31 -4.46 14.40
C ASN A 66 2.78 -5.82 14.95
N ALA A 67 3.41 -5.79 16.13
CA ALA A 67 3.97 -6.97 16.78
C ALA A 67 2.92 -8.05 17.10
N LYS A 68 1.65 -7.65 17.38
CA LYS A 68 0.54 -8.60 17.63
C LYS A 68 0.33 -9.58 16.47
N TYR A 69 0.56 -9.13 15.24
CA TYR A 69 0.37 -9.91 14.01
C TYR A 69 1.72 -10.18 13.32
N ASP A 70 2.83 -9.77 13.93
CA ASP A 70 4.17 -9.91 13.34
C ASP A 70 4.25 -9.38 11.89
N GLY A 71 3.50 -8.31 11.60
CA GLY A 71 3.40 -7.72 10.27
C GLY A 71 2.76 -8.61 9.19
N SER A 72 2.20 -9.78 9.51
CA SER A 72 1.69 -10.74 8.52
C SER A 72 0.18 -10.61 8.29
N ILE A 73 -0.24 -10.51 7.01
CA ILE A 73 -1.64 -10.52 6.62
C ILE A 73 -2.32 -11.84 6.98
N TYR A 74 -1.62 -12.96 6.88
CA TYR A 74 -2.16 -14.28 7.23
C TYR A 74 -2.40 -14.43 8.73
N LYS A 75 -1.52 -13.86 9.58
CA LYS A 75 -1.77 -13.81 11.03
C LYS A 75 -2.98 -12.94 11.36
N VAL A 76 -3.20 -11.86 10.58
CA VAL A 76 -4.42 -11.06 10.68
C VAL A 76 -5.63 -11.90 10.31
N PHE A 77 -5.66 -12.53 9.14
CA PHE A 77 -6.80 -13.34 8.69
C PHE A 77 -7.13 -14.46 9.67
N HIS A 78 -6.11 -15.10 10.23
CA HIS A 78 -6.29 -16.16 11.21
C HIS A 78 -6.93 -15.65 12.51
N LYS A 79 -6.42 -14.53 13.07
CA LYS A 79 -6.92 -14.00 14.34
C LYS A 79 -8.27 -13.31 14.23
N GLU A 80 -8.51 -12.62 13.11
CA GLU A 80 -9.75 -11.86 12.89
C GLU A 80 -10.85 -12.70 12.22
N SER A 81 -10.52 -13.92 11.74
CA SER A 81 -11.41 -14.80 10.96
C SER A 81 -12.06 -14.10 9.77
N TYR A 82 -11.32 -13.19 9.12
CA TYR A 82 -11.80 -12.34 8.04
C TYR A 82 -10.68 -11.97 7.07
N ILE A 83 -10.95 -12.03 5.75
CA ILE A 83 -9.98 -11.67 4.70
C ILE A 83 -10.28 -10.29 4.13
N SER A 84 -11.45 -10.14 3.50
CA SER A 84 -11.88 -8.88 2.88
C SER A 84 -13.37 -8.93 2.57
N GLY A 85 -14.01 -7.78 2.46
CA GLY A 85 -15.42 -7.65 2.11
C GLY A 85 -15.84 -6.20 1.99
N VAL A 86 -17.14 -5.92 2.16
CA VAL A 86 -17.69 -4.55 2.07
C VAL A 86 -17.03 -3.56 3.03
N TYR A 87 -16.57 -4.03 4.18
CA TYR A 87 -15.83 -3.23 5.17
C TYR A 87 -14.32 -3.20 4.95
N GLY A 88 -13.81 -3.64 3.79
CA GLY A 88 -12.41 -3.65 3.42
C GLY A 88 -11.64 -4.86 3.90
N ALA A 89 -10.33 -4.67 4.01
CA ALA A 89 -9.42 -5.70 4.43
C ALA A 89 -8.82 -5.36 5.80
N PRO A 90 -8.93 -6.24 6.81
CA PRO A 90 -8.43 -6.00 8.16
C PRO A 90 -6.92 -5.79 8.19
N CYS A 91 -6.17 -6.36 7.22
CA CYS A 91 -4.73 -6.14 7.13
C CYS A 91 -4.38 -4.66 6.94
N THR A 92 -5.15 -3.89 6.14
CA THR A 92 -4.92 -2.44 6.00
C THR A 92 -5.17 -1.70 7.32
N ARG A 93 -6.26 -2.03 8.02
CA ARG A 93 -6.59 -1.43 9.31
C ARG A 93 -5.52 -1.74 10.35
N LEU A 94 -5.19 -3.01 10.51
CA LEU A 94 -4.37 -3.51 11.62
C LEU A 94 -2.86 -3.35 11.39
N LEU A 95 -2.38 -3.54 10.15
CA LEU A 95 -0.95 -3.49 9.88
C LEU A 95 -0.47 -2.11 9.40
N LYS A 96 -1.38 -1.24 8.96
CA LYS A 96 -1.01 0.09 8.46
C LYS A 96 -1.68 1.21 9.28
N LYS A 97 -3.02 1.29 9.35
CA LYS A 97 -3.73 2.39 10.05
C LYS A 97 -3.43 2.42 11.55
N GLU A 98 -3.59 1.31 12.26
CA GLU A 98 -3.32 1.27 13.71
C GLU A 98 -1.85 1.52 14.03
N VAL A 99 -0.93 1.05 13.19
CA VAL A 99 0.51 1.30 13.35
C VAL A 99 0.80 2.78 13.21
N ARG A 100 0.21 3.43 12.18
CA ARG A 100 0.28 4.87 12.01
C ARG A 100 -0.24 5.61 13.24
N HIS A 101 -1.48 5.34 13.67
CA HIS A 101 -2.11 6.02 14.80
C HIS A 101 -1.31 5.92 16.10
N LYS A 102 -0.59 4.80 16.31
CA LYS A 102 0.30 4.64 17.47
C LYS A 102 1.59 5.45 17.37
N PHE A 103 2.03 5.77 16.16
CA PHE A 103 3.28 6.48 15.89
C PHE A 103 3.09 7.99 15.77
N GLU A 104 1.97 8.43 15.16
CA GLU A 104 1.70 9.82 14.87
C GLU A 104 1.39 10.64 16.14
N LYS A 105 1.66 11.93 16.06
CA LYS A 105 1.31 12.93 17.07
C LYS A 105 0.34 13.94 16.45
N MET A 106 -0.53 14.53 17.26
CA MET A 106 -1.51 15.53 16.80
C MET A 106 -0.87 16.75 16.13
N THR A 107 0.39 17.05 16.43
CA THR A 107 1.14 18.18 15.87
C THR A 107 1.91 17.82 14.60
N ASP A 108 1.87 16.57 14.15
CA ASP A 108 2.61 16.14 12.98
C ASP A 108 2.04 16.75 11.69
N ARG A 109 2.93 17.11 10.76
CA ARG A 109 2.60 17.36 9.36
C ARG A 109 2.91 16.09 8.58
N HIS A 110 1.89 15.51 7.96
CA HIS A 110 2.02 14.25 7.23
C HIS A 110 2.28 14.49 5.75
N VAL A 111 3.22 13.74 5.17
CA VAL A 111 3.52 13.74 3.74
C VAL A 111 3.16 12.40 3.14
N PHE A 112 2.37 12.43 2.06
CA PHE A 112 1.92 11.24 1.33
C PHE A 112 2.32 11.32 -0.15
N GLY A 113 2.45 10.17 -0.78
CA GLY A 113 2.73 10.04 -2.21
C GLY A 113 1.46 9.75 -3.01
N TYR A 114 0.47 10.65 -2.97
CA TYR A 114 -0.64 10.64 -3.93
C TYR A 114 -0.19 11.39 -5.19
N CYS A 115 -0.33 10.76 -6.36
CA CYS A 115 0.01 11.36 -7.63
C CYS A 115 -1.11 12.25 -8.17
N ALA A 116 -0.83 13.07 -9.20
CA ALA A 116 -1.79 14.04 -9.74
C ALA A 116 -3.10 13.36 -10.20
N GLU A 117 -3.01 12.19 -10.81
CA GLU A 117 -4.16 11.40 -11.25
C GLU A 117 -5.01 10.86 -10.10
N GLU A 118 -4.49 10.88 -8.86
CA GLU A 118 -5.20 10.46 -7.66
C GLU A 118 -5.87 11.61 -6.89
N GLN A 119 -6.03 12.81 -7.50
CA GLN A 119 -6.59 14.01 -6.84
C GLN A 119 -7.90 13.73 -6.11
N GLY A 120 -8.89 13.10 -6.79
CA GLY A 120 -10.19 12.80 -6.15
C GLY A 120 -10.09 11.86 -4.96
N ARG A 121 -9.11 10.95 -4.99
CA ARG A 121 -8.81 10.05 -3.85
C ARG A 121 -8.15 10.80 -2.70
N TRP A 122 -7.30 11.77 -3.02
CA TRP A 122 -6.68 12.65 -2.04
C TRP A 122 -7.71 13.54 -1.33
N ASP A 123 -8.65 14.12 -2.09
CA ASP A 123 -9.71 14.96 -1.53
C ASP A 123 -10.61 14.16 -0.57
N ASN A 124 -11.05 12.97 -0.99
CA ASN A 124 -11.81 12.06 -0.11
C ASN A 124 -11.02 11.67 1.16
N PHE A 125 -9.70 11.50 1.02
CA PHE A 125 -8.84 11.22 2.17
C PHE A 125 -8.80 12.39 3.16
N LEU A 126 -8.65 13.62 2.68
CA LEU A 126 -8.64 14.82 3.54
C LEU A 126 -9.98 15.01 4.26
N ASP A 127 -11.09 14.81 3.53
CA ASP A 127 -12.45 14.91 4.10
C ASP A 127 -12.71 13.87 5.22
N ALA A 128 -12.14 12.68 5.06
CA ALA A 128 -12.33 11.59 6.03
C ALA A 128 -11.37 11.66 7.24
N ASN A 129 -10.30 12.46 7.15
CA ASN A 129 -9.25 12.49 8.17
C ASN A 129 -8.92 13.95 8.50
N ASN A 130 -9.33 14.43 9.64
CA ASN A 130 -9.00 15.79 10.10
C ASN A 130 -7.52 15.88 10.55
N ILE A 131 -6.58 15.78 9.60
CA ILE A 131 -5.13 15.81 9.86
C ILE A 131 -4.42 16.86 9.00
N ASN A 132 -3.29 17.35 9.47
CA ASN A 132 -2.41 18.22 8.69
C ASN A 132 -1.59 17.37 7.72
N ALA A 133 -2.07 17.23 6.48
CA ALA A 133 -1.47 16.38 5.46
C ALA A 133 -1.25 17.13 4.14
N VAL A 134 -0.18 16.76 3.44
CA VAL A 134 0.18 17.29 2.12
C VAL A 134 0.60 16.17 1.16
N SER A 135 0.36 16.38 -0.12
CA SER A 135 0.94 15.56 -1.19
C SER A 135 1.75 16.43 -2.14
N PRO A 136 3.08 16.45 -2.01
CA PRO A 136 3.94 17.26 -2.88
C PRO A 136 3.84 16.90 -4.37
N LEU A 137 3.36 15.69 -4.69
CA LEU A 137 3.19 15.25 -6.07
C LEU A 137 1.98 15.93 -6.72
N ILE A 138 0.84 15.96 -6.02
CA ILE A 138 -0.37 16.66 -6.47
C ILE A 138 -0.09 18.15 -6.64
N GLU A 139 0.57 18.78 -5.66
CA GLU A 139 0.91 20.20 -5.71
C GLU A 139 1.77 20.58 -6.92
N ARG A 140 2.50 19.60 -7.49
CA ARG A 140 3.39 19.78 -8.67
C ARG A 140 2.85 19.17 -9.95
N GLY A 141 1.67 18.57 -9.93
CA GLY A 141 1.08 17.88 -11.07
C GLY A 141 1.89 16.67 -11.55
N LEU A 142 2.60 15.99 -10.63
CA LEU A 142 3.41 14.81 -10.95
C LEU A 142 2.54 13.56 -10.96
N GLU A 143 2.62 12.81 -12.06
CA GLU A 143 1.96 11.53 -12.25
C GLU A 143 2.84 10.36 -11.75
N HIS A 144 2.24 9.17 -11.66
CA HIS A 144 2.97 7.97 -11.24
C HIS A 144 4.12 7.63 -12.20
N SER A 145 3.92 7.85 -13.50
CA SER A 145 4.95 7.69 -14.54
C SER A 145 6.17 8.60 -14.30
N ASP A 146 5.95 9.85 -13.88
CA ASP A 146 7.02 10.79 -13.54
C ASP A 146 7.82 10.31 -12.34
N CYS A 147 7.12 9.79 -11.33
CA CYS A 147 7.77 9.24 -10.15
C CYS A 147 8.66 8.03 -10.47
N LEU A 148 8.20 7.13 -11.37
CA LEU A 148 9.00 6.01 -11.85
C LEU A 148 10.25 6.50 -12.60
N ALA A 149 10.11 7.50 -13.47
CA ALA A 149 11.22 8.10 -14.18
C ALA A 149 12.24 8.75 -13.22
N MET A 150 11.78 9.58 -12.28
CA MET A 150 12.64 10.25 -11.30
C MET A 150 13.45 9.26 -10.43
N VAL A 151 12.86 8.14 -10.04
CA VAL A 151 13.57 7.09 -9.29
C VAL A 151 14.64 6.44 -10.17
N ARG A 152 14.34 6.08 -11.44
CA ARG A 152 15.34 5.54 -12.39
C ARG A 152 16.46 6.52 -12.66
N ASP A 153 16.14 7.79 -12.91
CA ASP A 153 17.12 8.84 -13.21
C ASP A 153 18.05 9.11 -12.02
N SER A 154 17.62 8.79 -10.79
CA SER A 154 18.48 8.83 -9.61
C SER A 154 19.43 7.62 -9.50
N GLY A 155 19.40 6.69 -10.45
CA GLY A 155 20.22 5.48 -10.46
C GLY A 155 19.70 4.37 -9.54
N ILE A 156 18.45 4.46 -9.08
CA ILE A 156 17.82 3.44 -8.23
C ILE A 156 17.01 2.47 -9.10
N GLU A 157 17.28 1.19 -8.98
CA GLU A 157 16.46 0.16 -9.61
C GLU A 157 15.08 0.12 -8.99
N LEU A 158 14.03 0.09 -9.83
CA LEU A 158 12.65 0.03 -9.36
C LEU A 158 12.38 -1.26 -8.57
N PRO A 159 11.42 -1.24 -7.62
CA PRO A 159 10.96 -2.44 -6.94
C PRO A 159 10.55 -3.56 -7.89
N MET A 160 10.85 -4.80 -7.50
CA MET A 160 10.62 -6.00 -8.33
C MET A 160 9.17 -6.12 -8.83
N MET A 161 8.19 -5.69 -8.08
CA MET A 161 6.79 -5.72 -8.52
C MET A 161 6.57 -4.91 -9.81
N TYR A 162 7.23 -3.76 -9.96
CA TYR A 162 7.16 -2.99 -11.21
C TYR A 162 7.91 -3.69 -12.36
N LEU A 163 9.04 -4.33 -12.08
CA LEU A 163 9.80 -5.10 -13.08
C LEU A 163 9.01 -6.33 -13.55
N LEU A 164 8.17 -6.89 -12.69
CA LEU A 164 7.21 -7.95 -13.03
C LEU A 164 5.92 -7.40 -13.66
N ASN A 165 5.88 -6.12 -14.04
CA ASN A 165 4.71 -5.45 -14.64
C ASN A 165 3.44 -5.46 -13.75
N TYR A 166 3.59 -5.39 -12.41
CA TYR A 166 2.48 -5.01 -11.54
C TYR A 166 2.31 -3.50 -11.53
N LYS A 167 1.06 -3.03 -11.52
CA LYS A 167 0.73 -1.60 -11.53
C LYS A 167 1.22 -0.89 -10.27
N HIS A 168 1.29 -1.61 -9.14
CA HIS A 168 1.72 -1.07 -7.84
C HIS A 168 2.59 -2.06 -7.07
N ASN A 169 3.43 -1.54 -6.19
CA ASN A 169 4.26 -2.35 -5.29
C ASN A 169 3.47 -2.78 -4.03
N ASN A 170 2.39 -3.55 -4.25
CA ASN A 170 1.55 -4.11 -3.19
C ASN A 170 2.04 -5.50 -2.75
N CYS A 171 1.33 -6.08 -1.75
CA CYS A 171 1.57 -7.46 -1.33
C CYS A 171 1.45 -8.45 -2.49
N ARG A 172 2.29 -9.48 -2.48
CA ARG A 172 2.17 -10.66 -3.36
C ARG A 172 0.86 -11.38 -3.02
N GLY A 173 -0.14 -11.33 -3.92
CA GLY A 173 -1.48 -11.85 -3.63
C GLY A 173 -2.31 -10.95 -2.71
N CYS A 174 -2.48 -9.69 -3.09
CA CYS A 174 -3.29 -8.75 -2.33
C CYS A 174 -4.77 -9.18 -2.28
N CYS A 175 -5.30 -9.42 -1.07
CA CYS A 175 -6.68 -9.88 -0.84
C CYS A 175 -7.77 -8.88 -1.27
N LYS A 176 -7.41 -7.66 -1.64
CA LYS A 176 -8.34 -6.67 -2.21
C LYS A 176 -8.56 -6.85 -3.70
N ALA A 177 -7.67 -7.58 -4.39
CA ALA A 177 -7.85 -7.91 -5.78
C ALA A 177 -9.00 -8.91 -5.94
N THR A 178 -9.97 -8.57 -6.79
CA THR A 178 -11.12 -9.44 -7.07
C THR A 178 -11.12 -9.96 -8.50
N GLY A 179 -10.22 -9.47 -9.35
CA GLY A 179 -10.17 -9.83 -10.75
C GLY A 179 -9.43 -11.14 -11.03
N PRO A 180 -9.90 -11.96 -11.97
CA PRO A 180 -9.29 -13.23 -12.33
C PRO A 180 -7.90 -13.08 -12.95
N GLY A 181 -7.70 -12.03 -13.75
CA GLY A 181 -6.40 -11.75 -14.42
C GLY A 181 -5.29 -11.48 -13.41
N TYR A 182 -5.57 -10.71 -12.34
CA TYR A 182 -4.61 -10.50 -11.27
C TYR A 182 -4.20 -11.81 -10.60
N TRP A 183 -5.17 -12.65 -10.23
CA TRP A 183 -4.88 -13.88 -9.50
C TRP A 183 -4.22 -14.94 -10.37
N ASN A 184 -4.51 -15.00 -11.69
CA ASN A 184 -3.77 -15.84 -12.62
C ASN A 184 -2.32 -15.36 -12.81
N LYS A 185 -2.08 -14.03 -12.80
CA LYS A 185 -0.71 -13.49 -12.76
C LYS A 185 0.01 -13.88 -11.47
N VAL A 186 -0.64 -13.74 -10.30
CA VAL A 186 -0.07 -14.18 -9.00
C VAL A 186 0.22 -15.68 -8.99
N ARG A 187 -0.64 -16.50 -9.61
CA ARG A 187 -0.42 -17.96 -9.75
C ARG A 187 0.87 -18.27 -10.50
N VAL A 188 1.20 -17.48 -11.52
CA VAL A 188 2.43 -17.66 -12.32
C VAL A 188 3.66 -17.11 -11.58
N ASP A 189 3.59 -15.88 -11.11
CA ASP A 189 4.74 -15.19 -10.55
C ASP A 189 5.06 -15.62 -9.08
N PHE A 190 4.02 -15.98 -8.32
CA PHE A 190 4.10 -16.28 -6.89
C PHE A 190 3.20 -17.48 -6.51
N PRO A 191 3.45 -18.67 -7.02
CA PRO A 191 2.56 -19.84 -6.85
C PRO A 191 2.30 -20.22 -5.39
N ASP A 192 3.28 -20.06 -4.52
CA ASP A 192 3.14 -20.31 -3.08
C ASP A 192 2.16 -19.34 -2.41
N TYR A 193 2.22 -18.06 -2.78
CA TYR A 193 1.29 -17.04 -2.29
C TYR A 193 -0.13 -17.27 -2.80
N PHE A 194 -0.28 -17.67 -4.06
CA PHE A 194 -1.56 -18.06 -4.62
C PHE A 194 -2.16 -19.24 -3.84
N SER A 195 -1.40 -20.31 -3.69
CA SER A 195 -1.83 -21.54 -2.99
C SER A 195 -2.20 -21.26 -1.53
N ARG A 196 -1.39 -20.45 -0.86
CA ARG A 196 -1.65 -20.06 0.54
C ARG A 196 -2.92 -19.23 0.66
N MET A 197 -3.16 -18.27 -0.24
CA MET A 197 -4.39 -17.47 -0.22
C MET A 197 -5.62 -18.31 -0.58
N ALA A 198 -5.50 -19.28 -1.51
CA ALA A 198 -6.56 -20.22 -1.84
C ALA A 198 -6.98 -21.03 -0.60
N ASN A 199 -6.01 -21.56 0.13
CA ASN A 199 -6.26 -22.30 1.36
C ASN A 199 -6.93 -21.44 2.43
N GLU A 200 -6.48 -20.19 2.64
CA GLU A 200 -7.10 -19.27 3.59
C GLU A 200 -8.54 -18.90 3.17
N SER A 201 -8.76 -18.67 1.87
CA SER A 201 -10.08 -18.38 1.31
C SER A 201 -11.07 -19.52 1.58
N ARG A 202 -10.64 -20.77 1.37
CA ARG A 202 -11.44 -21.97 1.71
C ARG A 202 -11.68 -22.13 3.21
N ARG A 203 -10.62 -21.97 4.01
CA ARG A 203 -10.71 -22.08 5.48
C ARG A 203 -11.73 -21.12 6.08
N LEU A 204 -11.81 -19.91 5.53
CA LEU A 204 -12.73 -18.86 6.00
C LEU A 204 -14.05 -18.78 5.21
N GLY A 205 -14.24 -19.60 4.18
CA GLY A 205 -15.44 -19.57 3.36
C GLY A 205 -15.58 -18.28 2.52
N VAL A 206 -14.48 -17.57 2.25
CA VAL A 206 -14.49 -16.27 1.56
C VAL A 206 -14.13 -16.43 0.09
N LYS A 207 -15.09 -16.22 -0.78
CA LYS A 207 -14.90 -16.20 -2.24
C LYS A 207 -14.33 -14.84 -2.67
N ILE A 208 -13.06 -14.80 -3.07
CA ILE A 208 -12.33 -13.55 -3.33
C ILE A 208 -12.58 -13.06 -4.75
N ILE A 209 -12.62 -13.96 -5.75
CA ILE A 209 -12.66 -13.60 -7.17
C ILE A 209 -14.08 -13.31 -7.62
N ARG A 210 -14.22 -12.38 -8.59
CA ARG A 210 -15.48 -12.10 -9.31
C ARG A 210 -15.34 -12.50 -10.77
N ILE A 211 -16.23 -13.35 -11.26
CA ILE A 211 -16.33 -13.76 -12.67
C ILE A 211 -17.80 -13.63 -13.09
N GLY A 212 -18.09 -12.79 -14.09
CA GLY A 212 -19.45 -12.63 -14.62
C GLY A 212 -20.51 -12.18 -13.59
N GLY A 213 -20.09 -11.53 -12.50
CA GLY A 213 -20.98 -11.13 -11.40
C GLY A 213 -20.97 -12.08 -10.19
N ASP A 214 -20.60 -13.33 -10.39
CA ASP A 214 -20.52 -14.33 -9.33
C ASP A 214 -19.17 -14.26 -8.57
N ARG A 215 -19.22 -14.69 -7.30
CA ARG A 215 -18.00 -14.86 -6.51
C ARG A 215 -17.60 -16.34 -6.48
N VAL A 216 -16.30 -16.60 -6.76
CA VAL A 216 -15.71 -17.93 -6.74
C VAL A 216 -14.49 -18.01 -5.81
N PHE A 217 -14.15 -19.21 -5.36
CA PHE A 217 -12.92 -19.42 -4.62
C PHE A 217 -11.71 -19.38 -5.54
N LEU A 218 -10.54 -19.08 -4.97
CA LEU A 218 -9.28 -19.00 -5.74
C LEU A 218 -8.88 -20.32 -6.42
N ASP A 219 -9.13 -21.45 -5.78
CA ASP A 219 -8.84 -22.78 -6.30
C ASP A 219 -9.84 -23.23 -7.39
N GLU A 220 -10.96 -22.54 -7.54
CA GLU A 220 -11.92 -22.71 -8.65
C GLU A 220 -11.59 -21.85 -9.88
N LEU A 221 -10.59 -20.97 -9.76
CA LEU A 221 -10.18 -20.11 -10.87
C LEU A 221 -9.49 -20.93 -11.96
N GLU A 222 -10.07 -20.96 -13.16
CA GLU A 222 -9.43 -21.58 -14.32
C GLU A 222 -8.19 -20.80 -14.76
N PRO A 223 -7.06 -21.49 -15.06
CA PRO A 223 -5.88 -20.85 -15.61
C PRO A 223 -6.19 -20.07 -16.90
N GLY A 224 -5.59 -18.88 -17.03
CA GLY A 224 -5.78 -18.03 -18.21
C GLY A 224 -7.06 -17.22 -18.25
N THR A 225 -7.95 -17.34 -17.26
CA THR A 225 -9.14 -16.50 -17.15
C THR A 225 -8.75 -15.06 -16.81
N GLY A 226 -9.30 -14.10 -17.55
CA GLY A 226 -9.05 -12.66 -17.36
C GLY A 226 -7.70 -12.21 -17.93
N ASN A 227 -7.52 -10.88 -18.02
CA ASN A 227 -6.28 -10.26 -18.44
C ASN A 227 -5.88 -9.22 -17.39
N TYR A 228 -4.69 -9.34 -16.83
CA TYR A 228 -4.20 -8.45 -15.78
C TYR A 228 -4.18 -6.97 -16.20
N GLN A 229 -3.92 -6.67 -17.46
CA GLN A 229 -3.84 -5.29 -17.95
C GLN A 229 -5.20 -4.57 -17.87
N ASP A 230 -6.29 -5.33 -18.00
CA ASP A 230 -7.66 -4.80 -17.96
C ASP A 230 -8.22 -4.72 -16.52
N GLU A 231 -7.48 -5.23 -15.54
CA GLU A 231 -7.92 -5.22 -14.15
C GLU A 231 -7.85 -3.81 -13.52
N PRO A 232 -8.82 -3.47 -12.66
CA PRO A 232 -8.77 -2.21 -11.93
C PRO A 232 -7.58 -2.15 -10.99
N GLU A 233 -7.14 -0.95 -10.69
CA GLU A 233 -6.04 -0.73 -9.75
C GLU A 233 -6.43 -1.14 -8.33
N ILE A 234 -5.49 -1.82 -7.65
CA ILE A 234 -5.69 -2.23 -6.27
C ILE A 234 -5.25 -1.11 -5.34
N GLN A 235 -6.20 -0.42 -4.77
CA GLN A 235 -5.94 0.64 -3.81
C GLN A 235 -5.60 0.05 -2.43
N CYS A 236 -4.32 0.01 -2.10
CA CYS A 236 -3.82 -0.43 -0.79
C CYS A 236 -2.96 0.64 -0.14
N GLY A 237 -3.58 1.76 0.23
CA GLY A 237 -2.93 2.82 0.99
C GLY A 237 -3.09 2.64 2.50
N ILE A 238 -2.29 3.37 3.28
CA ILE A 238 -2.46 3.55 4.74
C ILE A 238 -3.86 4.09 5.06
N PHE A 239 -4.53 4.65 4.05
CA PHE A 239 -5.85 5.27 4.09
C PHE A 239 -6.73 4.70 3.00
N CYS A 240 -7.34 3.55 3.24
CA CYS A 240 -8.38 3.03 2.37
C CYS A 240 -9.70 3.74 2.71
N GLU A 241 -10.42 4.22 1.70
CA GLU A 241 -11.65 5.05 1.76
C GLU A 241 -12.84 4.44 2.53
N MET A 242 -12.68 3.28 3.13
CA MET A 242 -13.78 2.57 3.77
C MET A 242 -14.19 3.11 5.14
N ALA A 243 -13.62 4.24 5.60
CA ALA A 243 -14.04 4.89 6.83
C ALA A 243 -15.41 5.59 6.74
N LYS A 244 -15.91 5.90 5.53
CA LYS A 244 -17.23 6.54 5.37
C LYS A 244 -18.39 5.63 5.80
N HIS A 245 -18.31 4.33 5.54
CA HIS A 245 -19.38 3.40 5.89
C HIS A 245 -19.43 2.99 7.38
N GLU A 246 -18.32 3.15 8.11
CA GLU A 246 -18.31 2.87 9.56
C GLU A 246 -18.98 3.97 10.38
N LEU A 247 -19.03 5.21 9.85
CA LEU A 247 -19.69 6.35 10.49
C LEU A 247 -21.19 6.48 10.15
N GLU A 248 -21.62 5.89 9.02
CA GLU A 248 -23.04 5.87 8.63
C GLU A 248 -23.83 4.67 9.23
N ALA A 249 -23.13 3.72 9.85
CA ALA A 249 -23.72 2.51 10.45
C ALA A 249 -23.72 2.52 12.00
N ALA A 250 -23.30 3.61 12.63
CA ALA A 250 -23.34 3.85 14.07
C ALA A 250 -24.41 4.90 14.42
#